data_61ec3f59898da9595733eb3b896736ce
#
_entry.id   61ec3f59898da9595733eb3b896736ce
#
_cell.length_a   1.000
_cell.length_b   1.000
_cell.length_c   1.000
_cell.angle_alpha   90.00
_cell.angle_beta   90.00
_cell.angle_gamma   90.00
#
_symmetry.space_group_name_H-M   'P 1'
#
loop_
_entity.id
_entity.type
_entity.pdbx_description
1 polymer ?
#
loop_
_entity_poly.entity_id
_entity_poly.type
_entity_poly.pdbx_seq_one_letter_code
_entity_poly.pdbx_strand_id
1 'polypeptide(L)'
;IFMKSTKDFFVININKDEEIVCKTIQFSHGEKNVLFNLSEESDGTIRILDLLEILLAGEGKTYIVDELDRCLHPSLTYKFIETFLEMAGKKNIQLMVTTHESRLMDFELLRRDEIWFVNKKKSGESDIYSLEEYNARFDQKIDKAYLEGRYGGVPIFSTVFPITEE
;
A
#
# COMPACT_ATOMS: atom_id res chain seq x y z
N ILE A 1 6.95 26.13 7.35
CA ILE A 1 5.47 25.94 7.25
C ILE A 1 5.22 25.15 5.98
N PHE A 2 4.53 24.04 6.12
CA PHE A 2 4.08 23.26 4.96
C PHE A 2 2.68 23.73 4.58
N MET A 3 2.50 24.14 3.33
CA MET A 3 1.18 24.40 2.78
C MET A 3 0.90 23.37 1.70
N LYS A 4 -0.20 22.62 1.84
CA LYS A 4 -0.74 21.76 0.80
C LYS A 4 -1.74 22.60 0.00
N SER A 5 -1.36 23.05 -1.18
CA SER A 5 -2.32 23.41 -2.21
C SER A 5 -2.92 22.10 -2.75
N THR A 6 -4.10 22.11 -3.34
CA THR A 6 -4.94 20.96 -3.66
C THR A 6 -4.22 19.76 -4.31
N LYS A 7 -3.02 19.93 -4.86
CA LYS A 7 -2.16 18.85 -5.41
C LYS A 7 -0.66 19.11 -5.32
N ASP A 8 -0.17 20.30 -4.94
CA ASP A 8 1.26 20.61 -4.92
C ASP A 8 1.77 20.83 -3.50
N PHE A 9 3.01 20.41 -3.25
CA PHE A 9 3.70 20.62 -1.99
C PHE A 9 4.63 21.82 -2.10
N PHE A 10 4.50 22.76 -1.16
CA PHE A 10 5.40 23.89 -1.03
C PHE A 10 6.05 23.89 0.34
N VAL A 11 7.37 24.07 0.37
CA VAL A 11 8.13 24.33 1.60
C VAL A 11 8.44 25.80 1.65
N ILE A 12 7.84 26.50 2.59
CA ILE A 12 8.09 27.93 2.81
C ILE A 12 9.07 28.06 3.97
N ASN A 13 10.23 28.64 3.68
CA ASN A 13 11.24 28.96 4.68
C ASN A 13 11.48 30.48 4.68
N ILE A 14 11.78 31.03 5.84
CA ILE A 14 12.31 32.37 5.97
C ILE A 14 13.82 32.20 6.12
N ASN A 15 14.61 32.81 5.21
CA ASN A 15 16.06 32.78 5.30
C ASN A 15 16.57 33.77 6.38
N LYS A 16 17.88 33.81 6.58
CA LYS A 16 18.50 34.71 7.58
C LYS A 16 18.34 36.19 7.26
N ASP A 17 18.04 36.53 6.02
CA ASP A 17 17.84 37.88 5.50
C ASP A 17 16.36 38.28 5.48
N GLU A 18 15.49 37.50 6.19
CA GLU A 18 14.03 37.67 6.28
C GLU A 18 13.29 37.51 4.95
N GLU A 19 13.93 36.94 3.92
CA GLU A 19 13.27 36.63 2.65
C GLU A 19 12.47 35.33 2.72
N ILE A 20 11.30 35.34 2.10
CA ILE A 20 10.44 34.16 1.99
C ILE A 20 10.93 33.32 0.81
N VAL A 21 11.48 32.15 1.10
CA VAL A 21 11.89 31.15 0.09
C VAL A 21 10.81 30.08 -0.03
N CYS A 22 10.20 29.98 -1.21
CA CYS A 22 9.24 28.92 -1.53
C CYS A 22 9.94 27.88 -2.40
N LYS A 23 9.93 26.60 -1.96
CA LYS A 23 10.47 25.47 -2.71
C LYS A 23 9.35 24.50 -3.04
N THR A 24 9.36 23.97 -4.25
CA THR A 24 8.46 22.90 -4.69
C THR A 24 9.26 21.75 -5.29
N ILE A 25 8.61 20.60 -5.44
CA ILE A 25 9.18 19.43 -6.10
C ILE A 25 8.67 19.42 -7.54
N GLN A 26 9.58 19.25 -8.48
CA GLN A 26 9.26 19.05 -9.89
C GLN A 26 9.95 17.80 -10.40
N PHE A 27 9.37 17.17 -11.42
CA PHE A 27 9.79 15.91 -11.99
C PHE A 27 10.29 16.10 -13.42
N SER A 28 11.29 15.33 -13.81
CA SER A 28 11.78 15.28 -15.19
C SER A 28 11.70 13.84 -15.73
N HIS A 29 11.03 13.64 -16.83
CA HIS A 29 10.85 12.35 -17.51
C HIS A 29 11.72 12.25 -18.77
N GLY A 30 13.04 12.16 -18.57
CA GLY A 30 13.99 11.89 -19.64
C GLY A 30 14.52 13.11 -20.39
N GLU A 31 13.72 14.09 -20.74
CA GLU A 31 14.19 15.34 -21.34
C GLU A 31 14.54 16.35 -20.25
N LYS A 32 15.83 16.74 -20.18
CA LYS A 32 16.38 17.56 -19.06
C LYS A 32 15.74 18.95 -18.88
N ASN A 33 14.99 19.43 -19.85
CA ASN A 33 14.45 20.78 -19.86
C ASN A 33 12.93 20.85 -19.66
N VAL A 34 12.25 19.70 -19.53
CA VAL A 34 10.81 19.66 -19.28
C VAL A 34 10.58 19.20 -17.84
N LEU A 35 10.02 20.12 -17.05
CA LEU A 35 9.71 19.87 -15.65
C LEU A 35 8.20 19.84 -15.46
N PHE A 36 7.73 18.83 -14.74
CA PHE A 36 6.33 18.64 -14.39
C PHE A 36 6.13 18.90 -12.91
N ASN A 37 5.05 19.58 -12.58
CA ASN A 37 4.64 19.74 -11.19
C ASN A 37 4.01 18.44 -10.68
N LEU A 38 3.92 18.29 -9.36
CA LEU A 38 3.30 17.11 -8.77
C LEU A 38 1.83 16.92 -9.23
N SER A 39 1.12 18.02 -9.46
CA SER A 39 -0.27 18.02 -9.98
C SER A 39 -0.41 17.47 -11.40
N GLU A 40 0.69 17.42 -12.16
CA GLU A 40 0.75 16.91 -13.53
C GLU A 40 1.19 15.43 -13.57
N GLU A 41 1.62 14.89 -12.43
CA GLU A 41 2.04 13.49 -12.30
C GLU A 41 0.85 12.54 -12.19
N SER A 42 1.10 11.26 -12.52
CA SER A 42 0.12 10.21 -12.35
C SER A 42 -0.14 9.91 -10.87
N ASP A 43 -1.35 9.42 -10.54
CA ASP A 43 -1.67 8.98 -9.17
C ASP A 43 -0.71 7.90 -8.68
N GLY A 44 -0.19 7.04 -9.59
CA GLY A 44 0.83 6.05 -9.27
C GLY A 44 2.15 6.68 -8.84
N THR A 45 2.63 7.72 -9.54
CA THR A 45 3.84 8.47 -9.17
C THR A 45 3.67 9.11 -7.79
N ILE A 46 2.52 9.73 -7.53
CA ILE A 46 2.21 10.35 -6.23
C ILE A 46 2.20 9.28 -5.14
N ARG A 47 1.57 8.13 -5.39
CA ARG A 47 1.53 7.02 -4.43
C ARG A 47 2.91 6.48 -4.09
N ILE A 48 3.80 6.37 -5.07
CA ILE A 48 5.20 5.96 -4.84
C ILE A 48 5.91 6.94 -3.90
N LEU A 49 5.71 8.24 -4.08
CA LEU A 49 6.32 9.24 -3.21
C LEU A 49 5.85 9.12 -1.76
N ASP A 50 4.54 8.90 -1.53
CA ASP A 50 3.98 8.66 -0.20
C ASP A 50 4.62 7.42 0.45
N LEU A 51 4.82 6.35 -0.31
CA LEU A 51 5.44 5.11 0.17
C LEU A 51 6.95 5.26 0.41
N LEU A 52 7.65 6.06 -0.40
CA LEU A 52 9.07 6.35 -0.19
C LEU A 52 9.33 7.05 1.14
N GLU A 53 8.39 7.88 1.62
CA GLU A 53 8.49 8.49 2.96
C GLU A 53 8.63 7.41 4.04
N ILE A 54 7.89 6.30 3.93
CA ILE A 54 7.97 5.17 4.88
C ILE A 54 9.35 4.53 4.85
N LEU A 55 9.91 4.30 3.67
CA LEU A 55 11.24 3.69 3.51
C LEU A 55 12.37 4.61 4.00
N LEU A 56 12.22 5.92 3.85
CA LEU A 56 13.18 6.92 4.28
C LEU A 56 13.04 7.32 5.75
N ALA A 57 12.00 6.86 6.42
CA ALA A 57 11.68 7.24 7.79
C ALA A 57 12.75 6.83 8.81
N GLY A 58 12.73 7.55 9.93
CA GLY A 58 13.54 7.23 11.09
C GLY A 58 13.03 6.02 11.87
N GLU A 59 13.78 5.60 12.87
CA GLU A 59 13.50 4.45 13.73
C GLU A 59 12.28 4.62 14.62
N GLY A 60 11.71 3.49 15.09
CA GLY A 60 10.69 3.43 16.14
C GLY A 60 9.31 3.95 15.72
N LYS A 61 8.93 3.81 14.45
CA LYS A 61 7.63 4.26 13.93
C LYS A 61 6.74 3.10 13.51
N THR A 62 5.43 3.31 13.65
CA THR A 62 4.40 2.43 13.11
C THR A 62 3.64 3.18 12.01
N TYR A 63 3.49 2.56 10.87
CA TYR A 63 2.75 3.06 9.71
C TYR A 63 1.49 2.24 9.50
N ILE A 64 0.40 2.93 9.18
CA ILE A 64 -0.87 2.30 8.78
C ILE A 64 -1.19 2.84 7.38
N VAL A 65 -1.30 1.94 6.41
CA VAL A 65 -1.54 2.28 5.00
C VAL A 65 -2.77 1.53 4.52
N ASP A 66 -3.81 2.29 4.21
CA ASP A 66 -5.02 1.74 3.62
C ASP A 66 -4.88 1.66 2.09
N GLU A 67 -5.38 0.57 1.49
CA GLU A 67 -5.28 0.30 0.05
C GLU A 67 -3.85 0.49 -0.48
N LEU A 68 -2.90 -0.31 0.02
CA LEU A 68 -1.48 -0.21 -0.36
C LEU A 68 -1.27 -0.27 -1.89
N ASP A 69 -2.01 -1.16 -2.55
CA ASP A 69 -1.94 -1.44 -3.99
C ASP A 69 -2.63 -0.40 -4.87
N ARG A 70 -3.32 0.58 -4.27
CA ARG A 70 -4.04 1.60 -5.03
C ARG A 70 -3.13 2.35 -6.00
N CYS A 71 -3.51 2.37 -7.28
CA CYS A 71 -2.78 3.02 -8.38
C CYS A 71 -1.38 2.46 -8.65
N LEU A 72 -1.02 1.31 -8.06
CA LEU A 72 0.27 0.67 -8.25
C LEU A 72 0.17 -0.60 -9.10
N HIS A 73 1.24 -0.88 -9.84
CA HIS A 73 1.38 -2.19 -10.46
C HIS A 73 1.70 -3.25 -9.40
N PRO A 74 1.11 -4.47 -9.46
CA PRO A 74 1.33 -5.54 -8.48
C PRO A 74 2.80 -5.82 -8.14
N SER A 75 3.67 -5.83 -9.14
CA SER A 75 5.11 -6.04 -8.91
C SER A 75 5.77 -4.93 -8.09
N LEU A 76 5.24 -3.71 -8.17
CA LEU A 76 5.75 -2.59 -7.40
C LEU A 76 5.30 -2.67 -5.94
N THR A 77 4.04 -3.07 -5.70
CA THR A 77 3.51 -3.33 -4.36
C THR A 77 4.31 -4.44 -3.67
N TYR A 78 4.60 -5.53 -4.39
CA TYR A 78 5.43 -6.63 -3.88
C TYR A 78 6.84 -6.13 -3.51
N LYS A 79 7.51 -5.42 -4.43
CA LYS A 79 8.86 -4.90 -4.21
C LYS A 79 8.94 -3.89 -3.06
N PHE A 80 7.90 -3.10 -2.86
CA PHE A 80 7.81 -2.19 -1.72
C PHE A 80 7.80 -2.96 -0.39
N ILE A 81 6.95 -3.99 -0.26
CA ILE A 81 6.89 -4.82 0.96
C ILE A 81 8.22 -5.54 1.19
N GLU A 82 8.80 -6.16 0.16
CA GLU A 82 10.11 -6.81 0.25
C GLU A 82 11.17 -5.83 0.78
N THR A 83 11.28 -4.64 0.18
CA THR A 83 12.23 -3.61 0.62
C THR A 83 11.95 -3.12 2.05
N PHE A 84 10.68 -2.96 2.41
CA PHE A 84 10.29 -2.59 3.77
C PHE A 84 10.76 -3.64 4.78
N LEU A 85 10.52 -4.93 4.52
CA LEU A 85 10.90 -6.02 5.41
C LEU A 85 12.42 -6.12 5.62
N GLU A 86 13.23 -5.89 4.57
CA GLU A 86 14.68 -5.82 4.67
C GLU A 86 15.17 -4.73 5.64
N MET A 87 14.40 -3.67 5.78
CA MET A 87 14.75 -2.50 6.61
C MET A 87 14.12 -2.56 8.00
N ALA A 88 12.95 -3.16 8.14
CA ALA A 88 12.10 -3.08 9.33
C ALA A 88 12.80 -3.55 10.60
N GLY A 89 13.49 -4.71 10.53
CA GLY A 89 14.22 -5.25 11.68
C GLY A 89 15.37 -4.36 12.15
N LYS A 90 16.01 -3.64 11.23
CA LYS A 90 17.15 -2.75 11.57
C LYS A 90 16.70 -1.42 12.16
N LYS A 91 15.53 -0.93 11.74
CA LYS A 91 14.99 0.39 12.11
C LYS A 91 13.94 0.31 13.21
N ASN A 92 13.55 -0.87 13.66
CA ASN A 92 12.43 -1.07 14.61
C ASN A 92 11.17 -0.32 14.16
N ILE A 93 10.80 -0.51 12.90
CA ILE A 93 9.59 0.08 12.29
C ILE A 93 8.56 -1.00 12.02
N GLN A 94 7.29 -0.65 12.10
CA GLN A 94 6.15 -1.54 11.85
C GLN A 94 5.29 -0.98 10.73
N LEU A 95 4.69 -1.87 9.95
CA LEU A 95 3.77 -1.52 8.89
C LEU A 95 2.52 -2.40 8.99
N MET A 96 1.36 -1.76 9.01
CA MET A 96 0.05 -2.40 8.86
C MET A 96 -0.55 -1.91 7.55
N VAL A 97 -0.95 -2.82 6.68
CA VAL A 97 -1.56 -2.47 5.39
C VAL A 97 -2.87 -3.19 5.16
N THR A 98 -3.79 -2.53 4.48
CA THR A 98 -4.88 -3.21 3.79
C THR A 98 -4.57 -3.28 2.30
N THR A 99 -4.96 -4.36 1.63
CA THR A 99 -4.67 -4.56 0.21
C THR A 99 -5.63 -5.56 -0.43
N HIS A 100 -5.83 -5.44 -1.73
CA HIS A 100 -6.50 -6.43 -2.57
C HIS A 100 -5.52 -7.28 -3.38
N GLU A 101 -4.21 -7.05 -3.23
CA GLU A 101 -3.16 -7.75 -3.97
C GLU A 101 -2.86 -9.12 -3.36
N SER A 102 -3.47 -10.16 -3.92
CA SER A 102 -3.34 -11.53 -3.43
C SER A 102 -1.92 -12.10 -3.56
N ARG A 103 -1.06 -11.55 -4.43
CA ARG A 103 0.33 -12.00 -4.60
C ARG A 103 1.21 -11.71 -3.38
N LEU A 104 0.76 -10.82 -2.48
CA LEU A 104 1.46 -10.60 -1.22
C LEU A 104 1.32 -11.76 -0.24
N MET A 105 0.36 -12.67 -0.48
CA MET A 105 0.19 -13.92 0.29
C MET A 105 1.22 -14.97 -0.14
N ASP A 106 2.48 -14.64 0.01
CA ASP A 106 3.64 -15.44 -0.35
C ASP A 106 4.46 -15.74 0.91
N PHE A 107 4.70 -17.02 1.20
CA PHE A 107 5.47 -17.46 2.37
C PHE A 107 6.98 -17.16 2.27
N GLU A 108 7.47 -16.79 1.09
CA GLU A 108 8.82 -16.24 0.95
C GLU A 108 8.87 -14.78 1.42
N LEU A 109 7.72 -14.10 1.43
CA LEU A 109 7.60 -12.70 1.80
C LEU A 109 7.07 -12.50 3.23
N LEU A 110 5.98 -13.19 3.57
CA LEU A 110 5.24 -12.99 4.82
C LEU A 110 5.03 -14.31 5.57
N ARG A 111 5.03 -14.23 6.90
CA ARG A 111 4.64 -15.34 7.77
C ARG A 111 3.11 -15.46 7.82
N ARG A 112 2.60 -16.63 8.25
CA ARG A 112 1.15 -16.87 8.40
C ARG A 112 0.49 -15.93 9.39
N ASP A 113 1.16 -15.64 10.48
CA ASP A 113 0.69 -14.72 11.54
C ASP A 113 0.67 -13.26 11.10
N GLU A 114 1.31 -12.93 9.98
CA GLU A 114 1.31 -11.61 9.37
C GLU A 114 0.18 -11.40 8.34
N ILE A 115 -0.48 -12.48 7.91
CA ILE A 115 -1.56 -12.43 6.92
C ILE A 115 -2.90 -12.56 7.62
N TRP A 116 -3.75 -11.54 7.46
CA TRP A 116 -5.05 -11.45 8.09
C TRP A 116 -6.14 -11.24 7.04
N PHE A 117 -7.27 -11.87 7.25
CA PHE A 117 -8.46 -11.74 6.40
C PHE A 117 -9.55 -10.95 7.12
N VAL A 118 -10.25 -10.11 6.37
CA VAL A 118 -11.44 -9.40 6.83
C VAL A 118 -12.62 -9.93 6.02
N ASN A 119 -13.60 -10.50 6.69
CA ASN A 119 -14.79 -11.05 6.06
C ASN A 119 -16.05 -10.34 6.57
N LYS A 120 -16.90 -9.89 5.65
CA LYS A 120 -18.17 -9.26 5.99
C LYS A 120 -19.29 -10.27 5.92
N LYS A 121 -19.97 -10.51 7.04
CA LYS A 121 -21.13 -11.40 7.15
C LYS A 121 -22.37 -10.79 6.49
N LYS A 122 -23.34 -11.63 6.15
CA LYS A 122 -24.67 -11.16 5.68
C LYS A 122 -25.41 -10.28 6.69
N SER A 123 -25.11 -10.44 7.98
CA SER A 123 -25.64 -9.60 9.07
C SER A 123 -25.08 -8.16 9.07
N GLY A 124 -24.02 -7.89 8.29
CA GLY A 124 -23.33 -6.62 8.26
C GLY A 124 -22.11 -6.53 9.18
N GLU A 125 -21.93 -7.49 10.08
CA GLU A 125 -20.78 -7.61 10.96
C GLU A 125 -19.54 -8.01 10.16
N SER A 126 -18.36 -7.55 10.62
CA SER A 126 -17.07 -7.97 10.06
C SER A 126 -16.31 -8.82 11.08
N ASP A 127 -15.76 -9.92 10.61
CA ASP A 127 -14.81 -10.75 11.35
C ASP A 127 -13.40 -10.52 10.80
N ILE A 128 -12.42 -10.59 11.68
CA ILE A 128 -11.00 -10.58 11.35
C ILE A 128 -10.35 -11.82 11.93
N TYR A 129 -9.54 -12.51 11.12
CA TYR A 129 -8.87 -13.75 11.51
C TYR A 129 -7.56 -13.93 10.75
N SER A 130 -6.62 -14.65 11.34
CA SER A 130 -5.30 -14.89 10.77
C SER A 130 -5.28 -16.12 9.86
N LEU A 131 -4.40 -16.12 8.85
CA LEU A 131 -4.11 -17.33 8.06
C LEU A 131 -3.54 -18.45 8.95
N GLU A 132 -2.94 -18.13 10.09
CA GLU A 132 -2.42 -19.12 11.05
C GLU A 132 -3.53 -20.03 11.61
N GLU A 133 -4.77 -19.55 11.69
CA GLU A 133 -5.93 -20.34 12.15
C GLU A 133 -6.30 -21.48 11.19
N TYR A 134 -5.75 -21.45 9.96
CA TYR A 134 -5.99 -22.46 8.95
C TYR A 134 -4.78 -23.42 8.81
N ASN A 135 -5.06 -24.71 8.67
CA ASN A 135 -4.05 -25.75 8.40
C ASN A 135 -3.57 -25.70 6.93
N ALA A 136 -3.11 -24.52 6.47
CA ALA A 136 -2.54 -24.40 5.14
C ALA A 136 -1.17 -25.07 5.08
N ARG A 137 -0.94 -25.94 4.09
CA ARG A 137 0.37 -26.57 3.85
C ARG A 137 1.32 -25.55 3.24
N PHE A 138 2.61 -25.63 3.54
CA PHE A 138 3.64 -24.72 3.02
C PHE A 138 3.85 -24.80 1.50
N ASP A 139 3.47 -25.93 0.89
CA ASP A 139 3.54 -26.18 -0.55
C ASP A 139 2.31 -25.68 -1.32
N GLN A 140 1.29 -25.17 -0.61
CA GLN A 140 0.07 -24.67 -1.20
C GLN A 140 0.25 -23.22 -1.67
N LYS A 141 -0.18 -22.92 -2.90
CA LYS A 141 -0.30 -21.54 -3.39
C LYS A 141 -1.47 -20.85 -2.68
N ILE A 142 -1.14 -20.04 -1.70
CA ILE A 142 -2.11 -19.37 -0.82
C ILE A 142 -2.97 -18.38 -1.59
N ASP A 143 -2.37 -17.60 -2.48
CA ASP A 143 -3.04 -16.67 -3.37
C ASP A 143 -4.17 -17.36 -4.16
N LYS A 144 -3.89 -18.51 -4.74
CA LYS A 144 -4.87 -19.29 -5.48
C LYS A 144 -5.98 -19.82 -4.58
N ALA A 145 -5.63 -20.38 -3.43
CA ALA A 145 -6.61 -20.91 -2.46
C ALA A 145 -7.51 -19.80 -1.90
N TYR A 146 -6.98 -18.60 -1.71
CA TYR A 146 -7.74 -17.41 -1.34
C TYR A 146 -8.75 -17.03 -2.43
N LEU A 147 -8.30 -16.92 -3.68
CA LEU A 147 -9.18 -16.58 -4.81
C LEU A 147 -10.28 -17.62 -5.06
N GLU A 148 -10.02 -18.91 -4.69
CA GLU A 148 -11.03 -19.98 -4.67
C GLU A 148 -11.99 -19.88 -3.47
N GLY A 149 -11.82 -18.90 -2.57
CA GLY A 149 -12.69 -18.68 -1.42
C GLY A 149 -12.45 -19.60 -0.23
N ARG A 150 -11.34 -20.35 -0.20
CA ARG A 150 -11.07 -21.34 0.87
C ARG A 150 -10.86 -20.72 2.24
N TYR A 151 -10.44 -19.46 2.28
CA TYR A 151 -10.17 -18.72 3.50
C TYR A 151 -11.25 -17.68 3.82
N GLY A 152 -12.31 -17.56 2.99
CA GLY A 152 -13.25 -16.44 3.10
C GLY A 152 -12.64 -15.10 2.63
N GLY A 153 -13.29 -13.99 2.95
CA GLY A 153 -12.81 -12.65 2.57
C GLY A 153 -12.91 -12.33 1.07
N VAL A 154 -13.47 -13.24 0.27
CA VAL A 154 -13.67 -13.06 -1.18
C VAL A 154 -15.11 -12.59 -1.43
N PRO A 155 -15.34 -11.60 -2.32
CA PRO A 155 -16.68 -11.15 -2.68
C PRO A 155 -17.53 -12.30 -3.24
N ILE A 156 -18.76 -12.44 -2.75
CA ILE A 156 -19.73 -13.42 -3.28
C ILE A 156 -20.44 -12.80 -4.47
N PHE A 157 -19.99 -13.09 -5.68
CA PHE A 157 -20.49 -12.48 -6.92
C PHE A 157 -21.97 -12.78 -7.20
N SER A 158 -22.49 -13.96 -6.78
CA SER A 158 -23.90 -14.32 -6.93
C SER A 158 -24.86 -13.36 -6.24
N THR A 159 -24.39 -12.60 -5.27
CA THR A 159 -25.18 -11.60 -4.55
C THR A 159 -25.14 -10.23 -5.25
N VAL A 160 -24.04 -9.94 -5.96
CA VAL A 160 -23.81 -8.64 -6.64
C VAL A 160 -24.35 -8.67 -8.07
N PHE A 161 -24.25 -9.82 -8.73
CA PHE A 161 -24.72 -10.03 -10.10
C PHE A 161 -25.61 -11.27 -10.11
N PRO A 162 -26.91 -11.17 -9.75
CA PRO A 162 -27.82 -12.29 -9.85
C PRO A 162 -27.95 -12.68 -11.33
N ILE A 163 -27.33 -13.80 -11.70
CA ILE A 163 -27.54 -14.43 -13.00
C ILE A 163 -28.85 -15.18 -12.84
N THR A 164 -29.92 -14.65 -13.43
CA THR A 164 -31.15 -15.43 -13.65
C THR A 164 -30.83 -16.43 -14.76
N GLU A 165 -30.69 -17.71 -14.40
CA GLU A 165 -30.76 -18.80 -15.39
C GLU A 165 -32.18 -18.77 -16.01
N GLU A 166 -32.29 -18.49 -17.32
CA GLU A 166 -33.48 -18.69 -18.12
C GLU A 166 -33.62 -20.17 -18.51
#